data_b3df309ffe0e713f446f7df60a34dbc6
#
_entry.id   b3df309ffe0e713f446f7df60a34dbc6
#
_cell.length_a   1.000
_cell.length_b   1.000
_cell.length_c   1.000
_cell.angle_alpha   90.00
_cell.angle_beta   90.00
_cell.angle_gamma   90.00
#
_symmetry.space_group_name_H-M   'P 1'
#
loop_
_entity.id
_entity.type
_entity.pdbx_description
1 polymer ?
#
loop_
_entity_poly.entity_id
_entity_poly.type
_entity_poly.pdbx_seq_one_letter_code
_entity_poly.pdbx_strand_id
1 'polypeptide(L)'
;MQQPIRYLTTRDGVRLAWTASGAGMPLLKAANWLTHLQYDIESPVWRHWTRFLAEHFRFVRYDERGCGMTEWKVENVSVPLWVDDLEAVAEAALPAGPMALLGISQGAAISIEYAVRHPERVSHLILYGGYAAGWLKHTNPDTLRIYNAMVELIRFGWGSDNPTFRQVFTSRFAPGASAEQLDWFNELCRRTTKAEVAAHLMRARGEVDVRELLPKVSVPTLVLHAVHDEITPLGMGRQLAAEIPGAQFVQLESRNHVLLEHEPAWAHFKQAVLEFTGRGAEADRGARFAALSPRERELLGALVAGRSNIEIAANLAISDKTVRNMLTRIFDKLGVRSRAQAIVLARDHGFRHDG
;
A
#
# COMPACT_ATOMS: atom_id res chain seq x y z
N MET A 1 -15.56 6.29 4.49
CA MET A 1 -16.45 5.82 3.39
C MET A 1 -16.49 4.30 3.42
N GLN A 2 -17.68 3.69 3.45
CA GLN A 2 -17.80 2.23 3.32
C GLN A 2 -17.37 1.83 1.91
N GLN A 3 -16.35 0.98 1.80
CA GLN A 3 -15.92 0.41 0.52
C GLN A 3 -16.77 -0.82 0.23
N PRO A 4 -17.39 -0.96 -0.95
CA PRO A 4 -18.19 -2.14 -1.28
C PRO A 4 -17.27 -3.37 -1.37
N ILE A 5 -17.57 -4.38 -0.56
CA ILE A 5 -16.88 -5.68 -0.62
C ILE A 5 -17.57 -6.53 -1.67
N ARG A 6 -16.77 -7.14 -2.53
CA ARG A 6 -17.18 -8.06 -3.58
C ARG A 6 -16.57 -9.42 -3.34
N TYR A 7 -17.16 -10.44 -3.91
CA TYR A 7 -16.70 -11.82 -3.81
C TYR A 7 -16.48 -12.42 -5.18
N LEU A 8 -15.48 -13.28 -5.26
CA LEU A 8 -15.26 -14.18 -6.37
C LEU A 8 -15.01 -15.59 -5.85
N THR A 9 -15.15 -16.60 -6.69
CA THR A 9 -14.81 -17.98 -6.34
C THR A 9 -13.61 -18.40 -7.17
N THR A 10 -12.56 -18.89 -6.52
CA THR A 10 -11.34 -19.40 -7.15
C THR A 10 -11.59 -20.73 -7.85
N ARG A 11 -10.62 -21.21 -8.63
CA ARG A 11 -10.73 -22.50 -9.35
C ARG A 11 -10.86 -23.70 -8.40
N ASP A 12 -10.27 -23.60 -7.20
CA ASP A 12 -10.35 -24.61 -6.14
C ASP A 12 -11.53 -24.41 -5.18
N GLY A 13 -12.44 -23.47 -5.50
CA GLY A 13 -13.72 -23.29 -4.82
C GLY A 13 -13.70 -22.32 -3.63
N VAL A 14 -12.57 -21.69 -3.30
CA VAL A 14 -12.49 -20.73 -2.17
C VAL A 14 -13.17 -19.41 -2.55
N ARG A 15 -14.03 -18.90 -1.70
CA ARG A 15 -14.69 -17.60 -1.89
C ARG A 15 -13.85 -16.46 -1.32
N LEU A 16 -13.16 -15.73 -2.20
CA LEU A 16 -12.33 -14.58 -1.86
C LEU A 16 -13.14 -13.28 -1.80
N ALA A 17 -12.87 -12.49 -0.77
CA ALA A 17 -13.39 -11.13 -0.63
C ALA A 17 -12.37 -10.12 -1.16
N TRP A 18 -12.83 -9.16 -1.95
CA TRP A 18 -12.00 -8.08 -2.48
C TRP A 18 -12.76 -6.75 -2.54
N THR A 19 -12.01 -5.66 -2.65
CA THR A 19 -12.58 -4.31 -2.80
C THR A 19 -11.67 -3.45 -3.67
N ALA A 20 -12.25 -2.38 -4.24
CA ALA A 20 -11.54 -1.36 -4.98
C ALA A 20 -11.95 0.04 -4.51
N SER A 21 -10.99 0.95 -4.45
CA SER A 21 -11.21 2.35 -4.06
C SER A 21 -10.26 3.27 -4.80
N GLY A 22 -10.57 4.57 -4.83
CA GLY A 22 -9.78 5.54 -5.57
C GLY A 22 -9.96 5.46 -7.09
N ALA A 23 -9.12 6.19 -7.81
CA ALA A 23 -9.17 6.32 -9.27
C ALA A 23 -7.76 6.47 -9.87
N GLY A 24 -7.65 6.40 -11.19
CA GLY A 24 -6.39 6.59 -11.92
C GLY A 24 -5.67 5.28 -12.20
N MET A 25 -4.34 5.28 -12.08
CA MET A 25 -3.50 4.12 -12.36
C MET A 25 -3.91 2.91 -11.50
N PRO A 26 -4.15 1.73 -12.10
CA PRO A 26 -4.48 0.54 -11.34
C PRO A 26 -3.30 0.10 -10.45
N LEU A 27 -3.58 -0.18 -9.18
CA LEU A 27 -2.64 -0.80 -8.25
C LEU A 27 -3.33 -1.92 -7.50
N LEU A 28 -2.80 -3.12 -7.61
CA LEU A 28 -3.24 -4.29 -6.85
C LEU A 28 -2.24 -4.60 -5.74
N LYS A 29 -2.72 -4.71 -4.52
CA LYS A 29 -1.92 -5.19 -3.40
C LYS A 29 -2.13 -6.69 -3.22
N ALA A 30 -1.06 -7.47 -3.36
CA ALA A 30 -1.08 -8.88 -2.99
C ALA A 30 -1.44 -9.02 -1.51
N ALA A 31 -2.28 -9.99 -1.19
CA ALA A 31 -2.60 -10.28 0.20
C ALA A 31 -1.34 -10.71 0.96
N ASN A 32 -1.30 -10.37 2.23
CA ASN A 32 -0.22 -10.73 3.14
C ASN A 32 -0.81 -11.09 4.50
N TRP A 33 0.00 -11.56 5.40
CA TRP A 33 -0.38 -11.95 6.76
C TRP A 33 -1.28 -10.90 7.43
N LEU A 34 -2.42 -11.38 7.94
CA LEU A 34 -3.40 -10.62 8.69
C LEU A 34 -4.08 -9.48 7.90
N THR A 35 -4.78 -9.83 6.82
CA THR A 35 -5.68 -8.91 6.14
C THR A 35 -7.10 -9.01 6.68
N HIS A 36 -7.79 -7.87 6.75
CA HIS A 36 -9.22 -7.80 7.00
C HIS A 36 -9.80 -6.54 6.38
N LEU A 37 -10.46 -6.68 5.22
CA LEU A 37 -10.91 -5.56 4.39
C LEU A 37 -11.72 -4.50 5.14
N GLN A 38 -12.61 -4.91 6.02
CA GLN A 38 -13.42 -3.99 6.83
C GLN A 38 -12.64 -3.39 8.00
N TYR A 39 -11.92 -4.22 8.73
CA TYR A 39 -11.26 -3.82 9.96
C TYR A 39 -10.07 -2.89 9.71
N ASP A 40 -9.36 -3.08 8.59
CA ASP A 40 -8.20 -2.27 8.20
C ASP A 40 -8.55 -0.80 7.90
N ILE A 41 -9.80 -0.49 7.53
CA ILE A 41 -10.21 0.88 7.17
C ILE A 41 -10.10 1.83 8.37
N GLU A 42 -10.45 1.34 9.57
CA GLU A 42 -10.44 2.11 10.81
C GLU A 42 -9.14 1.93 11.60
N SER A 43 -8.27 1.07 11.11
CA SER A 43 -7.02 0.69 11.76
C SER A 43 -6.09 1.86 12.04
N PRO A 44 -5.65 2.07 13.27
CA PRO A 44 -4.59 3.03 13.57
C PRO A 44 -3.22 2.59 13.02
N VAL A 45 -3.12 1.35 12.50
CA VAL A 45 -1.90 0.76 11.92
C VAL A 45 -1.94 0.74 10.39
N TRP A 46 -3.13 0.52 9.77
CA TRP A 46 -3.25 0.35 8.32
C TRP A 46 -4.03 1.44 7.59
N ARG A 47 -4.84 2.24 8.29
CA ARG A 47 -5.72 3.23 7.63
C ARG A 47 -4.96 4.25 6.76
N HIS A 48 -3.77 4.67 7.16
CA HIS A 48 -2.98 5.63 6.42
C HIS A 48 -2.40 5.03 5.13
N TRP A 49 -2.04 3.73 5.12
CA TRP A 49 -1.68 2.98 3.92
C TRP A 49 -2.84 2.94 2.93
N THR A 50 -4.02 2.53 3.41
CA THR A 50 -5.23 2.41 2.59
C THR A 50 -5.64 3.76 2.02
N ARG A 51 -5.57 4.83 2.83
CA ARG A 51 -5.88 6.19 2.42
C ARG A 51 -4.92 6.66 1.33
N PHE A 52 -3.62 6.60 1.58
CA PHE A 52 -2.59 7.01 0.62
C PHE A 52 -2.74 6.29 -0.72
N LEU A 53 -2.89 4.97 -0.70
CA LEU A 53 -3.01 4.20 -1.93
C LEU A 53 -4.31 4.53 -2.69
N ALA A 54 -5.43 4.73 -1.99
CA ALA A 54 -6.69 5.10 -2.62
C ALA A 54 -6.73 6.57 -3.11
N GLU A 55 -5.96 7.47 -2.51
CA GLU A 55 -5.81 8.85 -2.97
C GLU A 55 -5.06 8.97 -4.30
N HIS A 56 -4.09 8.08 -4.52
CA HIS A 56 -3.20 8.18 -5.68
C HIS A 56 -3.44 7.12 -6.76
N PHE A 57 -4.15 6.02 -6.46
CA PHE A 57 -4.34 4.88 -7.36
C PHE A 57 -5.79 4.41 -7.36
N ARG A 58 -6.19 3.74 -8.44
CA ARG A 58 -7.30 2.80 -8.36
C ARG A 58 -6.82 1.58 -7.60
N PHE A 59 -6.94 1.64 -6.28
CA PHE A 59 -6.39 0.68 -5.34
C PHE A 59 -7.30 -0.52 -5.15
N VAL A 60 -6.81 -1.70 -5.52
CA VAL A 60 -7.47 -3.00 -5.30
C VAL A 60 -6.73 -3.77 -4.22
N ARG A 61 -7.48 -4.35 -3.30
CA ARG A 61 -6.98 -5.25 -2.26
C ARG A 61 -7.98 -6.36 -1.97
N TYR A 62 -7.50 -7.46 -1.44
CA TYR A 62 -8.32 -8.61 -1.07
C TYR A 62 -7.81 -9.23 0.23
N ASP A 63 -8.68 -10.01 0.88
CA ASP A 63 -8.29 -10.79 2.04
C ASP A 63 -7.73 -12.14 1.61
N GLU A 64 -6.61 -12.51 2.23
CA GLU A 64 -5.95 -13.79 2.02
C GLU A 64 -6.93 -14.95 2.26
N ARG A 65 -6.80 -16.05 1.51
CA ARG A 65 -7.56 -17.28 1.80
C ARG A 65 -7.42 -17.69 3.26
N GLY A 66 -8.52 -17.98 3.91
CA GLY A 66 -8.55 -18.28 5.34
C GLY A 66 -8.57 -17.06 6.26
N CYS A 67 -8.59 -15.82 5.73
CA CYS A 67 -8.52 -14.61 6.52
C CYS A 67 -9.65 -13.62 6.25
N GLY A 68 -9.91 -12.74 7.21
CA GLY A 68 -10.77 -11.57 7.09
C GLY A 68 -12.18 -11.89 6.64
N MET A 69 -12.61 -11.25 5.55
CA MET A 69 -13.92 -11.44 4.92
C MET A 69 -13.94 -12.60 3.92
N THR A 70 -12.77 -13.18 3.60
CA THR A 70 -12.63 -14.37 2.77
C THR A 70 -13.04 -15.61 3.56
N GLU A 71 -13.40 -16.68 2.87
CA GLU A 71 -13.77 -17.96 3.49
C GLU A 71 -12.65 -18.50 4.39
N TRP A 72 -12.99 -18.84 5.64
CA TRP A 72 -12.03 -19.35 6.64
C TRP A 72 -11.79 -20.85 6.56
N LYS A 73 -12.71 -21.59 5.95
CA LYS A 73 -12.56 -23.04 5.74
C LYS A 73 -11.72 -23.29 4.50
N VAL A 74 -10.41 -23.35 4.67
CA VAL A 74 -9.46 -23.65 3.58
C VAL A 74 -8.72 -24.95 3.90
N GLU A 75 -8.66 -25.84 2.94
CA GLU A 75 -7.97 -27.14 3.11
C GLU A 75 -6.50 -27.02 2.76
N ASN A 76 -6.19 -26.24 1.73
CA ASN A 76 -4.85 -26.11 1.18
C ASN A 76 -4.39 -24.64 1.15
N VAL A 77 -3.15 -24.44 1.57
CA VAL A 77 -2.46 -23.16 1.52
C VAL A 77 -1.05 -23.41 1.01
N SER A 78 -0.67 -22.72 -0.08
CA SER A 78 0.65 -22.81 -0.67
C SER A 78 0.95 -21.56 -1.50
N VAL A 79 2.21 -21.33 -1.86
CA VAL A 79 2.61 -20.21 -2.72
C VAL A 79 1.87 -20.25 -4.08
N PRO A 80 1.80 -21.38 -4.80
CA PRO A 80 1.03 -21.43 -6.05
C PRO A 80 -0.43 -21.01 -5.88
N LEU A 81 -1.11 -21.48 -4.82
CA LEU A 81 -2.50 -21.11 -4.57
C LEU A 81 -2.68 -19.63 -4.23
N TRP A 82 -1.73 -19.01 -3.53
CA TRP A 82 -1.76 -17.57 -3.29
C TRP A 82 -1.55 -16.76 -4.58
N VAL A 83 -0.74 -17.28 -5.51
CA VAL A 83 -0.56 -16.65 -6.84
C VAL A 83 -1.83 -16.79 -7.66
N ASP A 84 -2.47 -17.96 -7.66
CA ASP A 84 -3.75 -18.20 -8.33
C ASP A 84 -4.88 -17.31 -7.76
N ASP A 85 -4.87 -17.04 -6.44
CA ASP A 85 -5.78 -16.07 -5.80
C ASP A 85 -5.56 -14.66 -6.31
N LEU A 86 -4.28 -14.23 -6.37
CA LEU A 86 -3.91 -12.92 -6.91
C LEU A 86 -4.34 -12.78 -8.37
N GLU A 87 -4.13 -13.82 -9.18
CA GLU A 87 -4.56 -13.88 -10.59
C GLU A 87 -6.07 -13.72 -10.71
N ALA A 88 -6.85 -14.49 -9.94
CA ALA A 88 -8.31 -14.41 -9.94
C ALA A 88 -8.83 -13.01 -9.56
N VAL A 89 -8.20 -12.36 -8.59
CA VAL A 89 -8.55 -10.99 -8.19
C VAL A 89 -8.15 -9.98 -9.28
N ALA A 90 -6.97 -10.14 -9.88
CA ALA A 90 -6.51 -9.28 -10.98
C ALA A 90 -7.47 -9.35 -12.18
N GLU A 91 -7.92 -10.55 -12.56
CA GLU A 91 -8.89 -10.76 -13.62
C GLU A 91 -10.26 -10.13 -13.31
N ALA A 92 -10.76 -10.32 -12.09
CA ALA A 92 -12.08 -9.82 -11.68
C ALA A 92 -12.12 -8.29 -11.49
N ALA A 93 -11.06 -7.71 -10.94
CA ALA A 93 -11.03 -6.30 -10.58
C ALA A 93 -10.42 -5.40 -11.65
N LEU A 94 -9.44 -5.89 -12.40
CA LEU A 94 -8.60 -5.16 -13.36
C LEU A 94 -8.43 -5.96 -14.65
N PRO A 95 -9.50 -6.27 -15.39
CA PRO A 95 -9.44 -7.19 -16.52
C PRO A 95 -8.61 -6.68 -17.71
N ALA A 96 -8.38 -5.35 -17.80
CA ALA A 96 -7.72 -4.72 -18.94
C ALA A 96 -6.41 -4.04 -18.56
N GLY A 97 -5.37 -4.27 -19.35
CA GLY A 97 -4.09 -3.56 -19.28
C GLY A 97 -3.19 -3.93 -18.09
N PRO A 98 -2.00 -3.33 -18.07
CA PRO A 98 -1.05 -3.54 -16.98
C PRO A 98 -1.41 -2.72 -15.73
N MET A 99 -0.98 -3.20 -14.57
CA MET A 99 -1.20 -2.59 -13.26
C MET A 99 0.12 -2.48 -12.48
N ALA A 100 0.19 -1.55 -11.53
CA ALA A 100 1.20 -1.62 -10.49
C ALA A 100 0.84 -2.75 -9.51
N LEU A 101 1.83 -3.51 -9.08
CA LEU A 101 1.66 -4.62 -8.13
C LEU A 101 2.47 -4.33 -6.87
N LEU A 102 1.79 -4.27 -5.72
CA LEU A 102 2.40 -4.05 -4.42
C LEU A 102 2.43 -5.35 -3.60
N GLY A 103 3.63 -5.83 -3.32
CA GLY A 103 3.88 -6.95 -2.41
C GLY A 103 4.47 -6.46 -1.09
N ILE A 104 3.77 -6.69 0.01
CA ILE A 104 4.25 -6.39 1.37
C ILE A 104 4.59 -7.71 2.05
N SER A 105 5.77 -7.81 2.69
CA SER A 105 6.20 -9.01 3.43
C SER A 105 6.12 -10.27 2.56
N GLN A 106 5.38 -11.30 2.97
CA GLN A 106 5.09 -12.49 2.16
C GLN A 106 4.47 -12.16 0.80
N GLY A 107 3.65 -11.11 0.71
CA GLY A 107 3.06 -10.66 -0.56
C GLY A 107 4.11 -10.31 -1.62
N ALA A 108 5.37 -10.03 -1.22
CA ALA A 108 6.46 -9.81 -2.16
C ALA A 108 6.77 -11.06 -2.98
N ALA A 109 6.87 -12.23 -2.35
CA ALA A 109 7.14 -13.49 -3.05
C ALA A 109 6.00 -13.85 -4.02
N ILE A 110 4.75 -13.67 -3.60
CA ILE A 110 3.57 -13.87 -4.45
C ILE A 110 3.62 -12.93 -5.66
N SER A 111 3.96 -11.65 -5.42
CA SER A 111 4.05 -10.63 -6.48
C SER A 111 5.20 -10.91 -7.45
N ILE A 112 6.33 -11.41 -6.97
CA ILE A 112 7.46 -11.84 -7.81
C ILE A 112 7.04 -12.98 -8.74
N GLU A 113 6.42 -14.03 -8.20
CA GLU A 113 5.98 -15.17 -9.00
C GLU A 113 4.91 -14.77 -10.01
N TYR A 114 3.95 -13.92 -9.62
CA TYR A 114 2.97 -13.37 -10.55
C TYR A 114 3.62 -12.55 -11.68
N ALA A 115 4.56 -11.66 -11.34
CA ALA A 115 5.25 -10.82 -12.33
C ALA A 115 6.10 -11.63 -13.32
N VAL A 116 6.65 -12.78 -12.89
CA VAL A 116 7.36 -13.70 -13.80
C VAL A 116 6.39 -14.47 -14.70
N ARG A 117 5.21 -14.88 -14.17
CA ARG A 117 4.18 -15.56 -14.96
C ARG A 117 3.49 -14.64 -15.97
N HIS A 118 3.26 -13.38 -15.59
CA HIS A 118 2.45 -12.40 -16.32
C HIS A 118 3.15 -11.03 -16.44
N PRO A 119 4.34 -10.96 -17.06
CA PRO A 119 5.10 -9.71 -17.14
C PRO A 119 4.34 -8.60 -17.89
N GLU A 120 3.50 -8.96 -18.86
CA GLU A 120 2.66 -8.03 -19.63
C GLU A 120 1.55 -7.39 -18.78
N ARG A 121 1.22 -7.99 -17.64
CA ARG A 121 0.19 -7.51 -16.71
C ARG A 121 0.75 -6.59 -15.61
N VAL A 122 2.07 -6.49 -15.48
CA VAL A 122 2.71 -5.72 -14.41
C VAL A 122 3.52 -4.56 -15.00
N SER A 123 3.05 -3.33 -14.77
CA SER A 123 3.75 -2.13 -15.19
C SER A 123 4.86 -1.73 -14.22
N HIS A 124 4.65 -1.93 -12.93
CA HIS A 124 5.56 -1.60 -11.84
C HIS A 124 5.42 -2.62 -10.72
N LEU A 125 6.52 -3.22 -10.30
CA LEU A 125 6.56 -4.13 -9.16
C LEU A 125 7.14 -3.38 -7.95
N ILE A 126 6.37 -3.27 -6.87
CA ILE A 126 6.75 -2.58 -5.64
C ILE A 126 6.80 -3.61 -4.52
N LEU A 127 7.98 -3.81 -3.94
CA LEU A 127 8.23 -4.80 -2.89
C LEU A 127 8.63 -4.09 -1.60
N TYR A 128 7.84 -4.21 -0.55
CA TYR A 128 8.12 -3.62 0.75
C TYR A 128 8.29 -4.69 1.83
N GLY A 129 9.44 -4.67 2.53
CA GLY A 129 9.72 -5.58 3.65
C GLY A 129 9.62 -7.06 3.26
N GLY A 130 9.93 -7.37 1.99
CA GLY A 130 9.77 -8.69 1.41
C GLY A 130 10.99 -9.60 1.60
N TYR A 131 10.81 -10.87 1.27
CA TYR A 131 11.83 -11.91 1.29
C TYR A 131 11.63 -12.90 0.15
N ALA A 132 12.72 -13.53 -0.30
CA ALA A 132 12.69 -14.55 -1.35
C ALA A 132 12.54 -15.97 -0.81
N ALA A 133 12.96 -16.21 0.44
CA ALA A 133 12.94 -17.53 1.08
C ALA A 133 12.32 -17.46 2.47
N GLY A 134 11.36 -18.32 2.75
CA GLY A 134 10.70 -18.46 4.04
C GLY A 134 11.59 -19.13 5.10
N TRP A 135 11.13 -19.06 6.34
CA TRP A 135 11.91 -19.50 7.50
C TRP A 135 12.28 -21.00 7.49
N LEU A 136 11.53 -21.87 6.83
CA LEU A 136 11.85 -23.30 6.67
C LEU A 136 12.99 -23.54 5.67
N LYS A 137 13.34 -22.54 4.86
CA LYS A 137 14.46 -22.60 3.90
C LYS A 137 15.77 -22.10 4.48
N HIS A 138 15.77 -21.65 5.75
CA HIS A 138 16.97 -21.25 6.45
C HIS A 138 17.69 -22.45 7.08
N THR A 139 19.01 -22.40 7.05
CA THR A 139 19.86 -23.46 7.65
C THR A 139 20.17 -23.23 9.13
N ASN A 140 19.86 -22.04 9.67
CA ASN A 140 20.13 -21.72 11.07
C ASN A 140 19.13 -22.44 11.97
N PRO A 141 19.58 -23.36 12.87
CA PRO A 141 18.72 -24.13 13.75
C PRO A 141 17.91 -23.25 14.73
N ASP A 142 18.46 -22.11 15.15
CA ASP A 142 17.77 -21.23 16.11
C ASP A 142 16.59 -20.52 15.43
N THR A 143 16.72 -20.15 14.17
CA THR A 143 15.59 -19.62 13.38
C THR A 143 14.46 -20.64 13.33
N LEU A 144 14.78 -21.90 13.02
CA LEU A 144 13.77 -22.97 12.96
C LEU A 144 13.10 -23.22 14.33
N ARG A 145 13.87 -23.21 15.42
CA ARG A 145 13.34 -23.37 16.78
C ARG A 145 12.39 -22.24 17.16
N ILE A 146 12.77 -21.00 16.90
CA ILE A 146 11.95 -19.81 17.19
C ILE A 146 10.63 -19.88 16.44
N TYR A 147 10.65 -20.11 15.13
CA TYR A 147 9.43 -20.14 14.34
C TYR A 147 8.53 -21.34 14.64
N ASN A 148 9.08 -22.51 14.96
CA ASN A 148 8.29 -23.64 15.44
C ASN A 148 7.60 -23.31 16.78
N ALA A 149 8.32 -22.69 17.73
CA ALA A 149 7.71 -22.22 18.98
C ALA A 149 6.59 -21.22 18.74
N MET A 150 6.78 -20.31 17.77
CA MET A 150 5.75 -19.34 17.38
C MET A 150 4.50 -20.03 16.80
N VAL A 151 4.65 -21.06 15.98
CA VAL A 151 3.50 -21.86 15.48
C VAL A 151 2.71 -22.47 16.62
N GLU A 152 3.40 -23.03 17.63
CA GLU A 152 2.71 -23.58 18.81
C GLU A 152 2.03 -22.48 19.65
N LEU A 153 2.67 -21.32 19.85
CA LEU A 153 2.05 -20.17 20.51
C LEU A 153 0.78 -19.71 19.79
N ILE A 154 0.78 -19.70 18.44
CA ILE A 154 -0.42 -19.40 17.65
C ILE A 154 -1.53 -20.42 17.97
N ARG A 155 -1.25 -21.72 17.95
CA ARG A 155 -2.27 -22.74 18.18
C ARG A 155 -2.98 -22.59 19.52
N PHE A 156 -2.25 -22.25 20.57
CA PHE A 156 -2.79 -22.17 21.93
C PHE A 156 -3.32 -20.78 22.30
N GLY A 157 -2.71 -19.72 21.78
CA GLY A 157 -2.94 -18.37 22.26
C GLY A 157 -3.72 -17.43 21.33
N TRP A 158 -3.87 -17.79 20.05
CA TRP A 158 -4.43 -16.87 19.04
C TRP A 158 -5.85 -16.39 19.34
N GLY A 159 -6.73 -17.31 19.72
CA GLY A 159 -8.13 -17.02 20.06
C GLY A 159 -8.37 -16.63 21.52
N SER A 160 -7.32 -16.62 22.37
CA SER A 160 -7.44 -16.30 23.80
C SER A 160 -7.88 -14.84 24.01
N ASP A 161 -8.68 -14.60 25.05
CA ASP A 161 -9.02 -13.23 25.47
C ASP A 161 -7.78 -12.49 26.00
N ASN A 162 -6.83 -13.20 26.63
CA ASN A 162 -5.57 -12.62 27.04
C ASN A 162 -4.68 -12.32 25.82
N PRO A 163 -4.32 -11.05 25.56
CA PRO A 163 -3.54 -10.67 24.40
C PRO A 163 -2.07 -11.06 24.45
N THR A 164 -1.54 -11.50 25.61
CA THR A 164 -0.10 -11.74 25.82
C THR A 164 0.51 -12.63 24.73
N PHE A 165 -0.17 -13.67 24.30
CA PHE A 165 0.33 -14.57 23.25
C PHE A 165 0.42 -13.87 21.90
N ARG A 166 -0.51 -12.97 21.57
CA ARG A 166 -0.49 -12.20 20.33
C ARG A 166 0.53 -11.07 20.35
N GLN A 167 0.78 -10.50 21.53
CA GLN A 167 1.79 -9.44 21.71
C GLN A 167 3.20 -9.88 21.32
N VAL A 168 3.51 -11.15 21.43
CA VAL A 168 4.80 -11.70 20.96
C VAL A 168 4.99 -11.45 19.46
N PHE A 169 3.91 -11.46 18.69
CA PHE A 169 3.95 -11.14 17.26
C PHE A 169 3.85 -9.65 17.00
N THR A 170 2.80 -9.03 17.52
CA THR A 170 2.44 -7.65 17.18
C THR A 170 3.52 -6.66 17.60
N SER A 171 4.18 -6.87 18.73
CA SER A 171 5.29 -6.05 19.20
C SER A 171 6.53 -6.13 18.29
N ARG A 172 6.73 -7.23 17.56
CA ARG A 172 7.82 -7.37 16.61
C ARG A 172 7.49 -6.72 15.26
N PHE A 173 6.21 -6.71 14.86
CA PHE A 173 5.79 -6.08 13.61
C PHE A 173 5.84 -4.55 13.69
N ALA A 174 5.53 -4.00 14.85
CA ALA A 174 5.49 -2.55 15.05
C ALA A 174 6.05 -2.19 16.45
N PRO A 175 7.37 -2.38 16.69
CA PRO A 175 7.97 -2.10 18.00
C PRO A 175 7.92 -0.64 18.43
N GLY A 176 7.68 0.29 17.49
CA GLY A 176 7.45 1.71 17.75
C GLY A 176 5.98 2.11 17.92
N ALA A 177 5.06 1.14 17.92
CA ALA A 177 3.63 1.42 18.04
C ALA A 177 3.22 1.84 19.46
N SER A 178 2.18 2.67 19.56
CA SER A 178 1.54 2.98 20.83
C SER A 178 0.78 1.77 21.40
N ALA A 179 0.46 1.82 22.69
CA ALA A 179 -0.36 0.78 23.33
C ALA A 179 -1.70 0.57 22.59
N GLU A 180 -2.38 1.65 22.20
CA GLU A 180 -3.63 1.60 21.41
C GLU A 180 -3.43 0.87 20.07
N GLN A 181 -2.34 1.16 19.36
CA GLN A 181 -2.00 0.51 18.09
C GLN A 181 -1.71 -0.98 18.26
N LEU A 182 -1.00 -1.36 19.34
CA LEU A 182 -0.74 -2.75 19.66
C LEU A 182 -2.00 -3.51 20.06
N ASP A 183 -2.85 -2.90 20.87
CA ASP A 183 -4.14 -3.50 21.27
C ASP A 183 -5.04 -3.73 20.05
N TRP A 184 -5.09 -2.75 19.15
CA TRP A 184 -5.83 -2.87 17.92
C TRP A 184 -5.26 -4.00 17.03
N PHE A 185 -3.93 -4.10 16.92
CA PHE A 185 -3.27 -5.14 16.14
C PHE A 185 -3.49 -6.54 16.75
N ASN A 186 -3.48 -6.65 18.08
CA ASN A 186 -3.85 -7.87 18.78
C ASN A 186 -5.28 -8.31 18.49
N GLU A 187 -6.22 -7.35 18.45
CA GLU A 187 -7.62 -7.64 18.11
C GLU A 187 -7.79 -8.00 16.62
N LEU A 188 -7.03 -7.36 15.71
CA LEU A 188 -6.98 -7.77 14.31
C LEU A 188 -6.61 -9.25 14.18
N CYS A 189 -5.57 -9.71 14.88
CA CYS A 189 -5.19 -11.12 14.89
C CYS A 189 -6.38 -12.04 15.20
N ARG A 190 -7.12 -11.71 16.26
CA ARG A 190 -8.26 -12.52 16.71
C ARG A 190 -9.44 -12.49 15.72
N ARG A 191 -9.68 -11.36 15.07
CA ARG A 191 -10.79 -11.18 14.11
C ARG A 191 -10.49 -11.72 12.73
N THR A 192 -9.21 -11.83 12.38
CA THR A 192 -8.83 -12.18 11.02
C THR A 192 -9.03 -13.65 10.72
N THR A 193 -8.73 -14.56 11.66
CA THR A 193 -8.84 -16.01 11.43
C THR A 193 -8.80 -16.82 12.72
N LYS A 194 -9.05 -18.13 12.62
CA LYS A 194 -8.94 -19.08 13.72
C LYS A 194 -7.49 -19.54 13.96
N ALA A 195 -7.21 -20.02 15.17
CA ALA A 195 -5.87 -20.46 15.57
C ALA A 195 -5.26 -21.52 14.64
N GLU A 196 -6.02 -22.54 14.26
CA GLU A 196 -5.55 -23.61 13.39
C GLU A 196 -5.18 -23.09 11.99
N VAL A 197 -6.01 -22.20 11.44
CA VAL A 197 -5.75 -21.57 10.14
C VAL A 197 -4.54 -20.66 10.23
N ALA A 198 -4.44 -19.82 11.27
CA ALA A 198 -3.27 -18.96 11.49
C ALA A 198 -1.97 -19.77 11.60
N ALA A 199 -1.98 -20.89 12.32
CA ALA A 199 -0.82 -21.78 12.44
C ALA A 199 -0.46 -22.43 11.09
N HIS A 200 -1.46 -22.85 10.32
CA HIS A 200 -1.26 -23.40 8.98
C HIS A 200 -0.66 -22.37 8.02
N LEU A 201 -1.22 -21.16 7.98
CA LEU A 201 -0.71 -20.04 7.20
C LEU A 201 0.73 -19.68 7.60
N MET A 202 1.06 -19.68 8.90
CA MET A 202 2.42 -19.41 9.37
C MET A 202 3.42 -20.47 8.89
N ARG A 203 3.02 -21.74 8.87
CA ARG A 203 3.84 -22.82 8.32
C ARG A 203 4.03 -22.67 6.80
N ALA A 204 2.96 -22.44 6.06
CA ALA A 204 3.01 -22.28 4.61
C ALA A 204 3.94 -21.13 4.18
N ARG A 205 4.02 -20.05 4.98
CA ARG A 205 4.99 -18.95 4.76
C ARG A 205 6.44 -19.40 4.92
N GLY A 206 6.70 -20.39 5.76
CA GLY A 206 8.01 -21.00 5.90
C GLY A 206 8.48 -21.70 4.63
N GLU A 207 7.56 -22.21 3.82
CA GLU A 207 7.86 -22.96 2.60
C GLU A 207 8.13 -22.04 1.37
N VAL A 208 7.88 -20.74 1.46
CA VAL A 208 8.17 -19.78 0.38
C VAL A 208 9.58 -19.95 -0.13
N ASP A 209 9.76 -20.08 -1.44
CA ASP A 209 11.06 -20.05 -2.09
C ASP A 209 10.92 -19.58 -3.55
N VAL A 210 11.22 -18.32 -3.78
CA VAL A 210 11.19 -17.69 -5.12
C VAL A 210 12.55 -17.22 -5.59
N ARG A 211 13.63 -17.71 -4.96
CA ARG A 211 15.01 -17.31 -5.28
C ARG A 211 15.36 -17.53 -6.75
N GLU A 212 14.95 -18.66 -7.33
CA GLU A 212 15.19 -18.96 -8.75
C GLU A 212 14.37 -18.08 -9.72
N LEU A 213 13.38 -17.36 -9.22
CA LEU A 213 12.57 -16.44 -10.01
C LEU A 213 13.14 -15.02 -10.05
N LEU A 214 13.97 -14.62 -9.08
CA LEU A 214 14.49 -13.25 -8.99
C LEU A 214 15.20 -12.79 -10.29
N PRO A 215 16.10 -13.59 -10.89
CA PRO A 215 16.76 -13.19 -12.14
C PRO A 215 15.81 -13.16 -13.37
N LYS A 216 14.61 -13.72 -13.24
CA LYS A 216 13.60 -13.81 -14.31
C LYS A 216 12.62 -12.64 -14.31
N VAL A 217 12.63 -11.81 -13.26
CA VAL A 217 11.80 -10.60 -13.18
C VAL A 217 12.27 -9.62 -14.25
N SER A 218 11.41 -9.29 -15.20
CA SER A 218 11.71 -8.41 -16.34
C SER A 218 10.99 -7.05 -16.28
N VAL A 219 10.20 -6.83 -15.25
CA VAL A 219 9.40 -5.60 -15.07
C VAL A 219 10.13 -4.59 -14.18
N PRO A 220 9.91 -3.27 -14.35
CA PRO A 220 10.46 -2.26 -13.46
C PRO A 220 10.14 -2.58 -12.00
N THR A 221 11.17 -2.64 -11.15
CA THR A 221 11.02 -3.09 -9.75
C THR A 221 11.61 -2.07 -8.78
N LEU A 222 10.84 -1.76 -7.73
CA LEU A 222 11.25 -0.96 -6.57
C LEU A 222 11.20 -1.83 -5.31
N VAL A 223 12.34 -1.95 -4.64
CA VAL A 223 12.44 -2.63 -3.34
C VAL A 223 12.62 -1.58 -2.25
N LEU A 224 11.72 -1.58 -1.27
CA LEU A 224 11.80 -0.72 -0.09
C LEU A 224 11.91 -1.60 1.16
N HIS A 225 12.79 -1.20 2.11
CA HIS A 225 13.00 -2.02 3.30
C HIS A 225 13.35 -1.17 4.51
N ALA A 226 12.75 -1.47 5.66
CA ALA A 226 13.08 -0.82 6.93
C ALA A 226 14.44 -1.33 7.44
N VAL A 227 15.33 -0.41 7.82
CA VAL A 227 16.73 -0.74 8.16
C VAL A 227 16.84 -1.65 9.36
N HIS A 228 15.96 -1.47 10.35
CA HIS A 228 15.97 -2.20 11.62
C HIS A 228 14.78 -3.16 11.77
N ASP A 229 14.26 -3.65 10.64
CA ASP A 229 13.17 -4.63 10.62
C ASP A 229 13.64 -5.97 11.24
N GLU A 230 12.94 -6.42 12.30
CA GLU A 230 13.22 -7.67 12.99
C GLU A 230 12.43 -8.86 12.45
N ILE A 231 11.40 -8.61 11.64
CA ILE A 231 10.59 -9.67 11.00
C ILE A 231 11.28 -10.15 9.74
N THR A 232 11.66 -9.21 8.88
CA THR A 232 12.42 -9.46 7.66
C THR A 232 13.69 -8.61 7.70
N PRO A 233 14.83 -9.17 8.16
CA PRO A 233 16.07 -8.42 8.26
C PRO A 233 16.49 -7.77 6.93
N LEU A 234 17.11 -6.58 7.00
CA LEU A 234 17.52 -5.76 5.85
C LEU A 234 18.23 -6.55 4.75
N GLY A 235 19.00 -7.58 5.13
CA GLY A 235 19.70 -8.46 4.19
C GLY A 235 18.78 -9.14 3.18
N MET A 236 17.51 -9.43 3.56
CA MET A 236 16.52 -10.02 2.66
C MET A 236 16.09 -9.02 1.58
N GLY A 237 15.87 -7.74 1.92
CA GLY A 237 15.58 -6.69 0.95
C GLY A 237 16.76 -6.41 0.02
N ARG A 238 18.00 -6.43 0.56
CA ARG A 238 19.21 -6.30 -0.24
C ARG A 238 19.37 -7.44 -1.24
N GLN A 239 19.03 -8.66 -0.84
CA GLN A 239 19.02 -9.82 -1.74
C GLN A 239 18.04 -9.62 -2.89
N LEU A 240 16.78 -9.25 -2.61
CA LEU A 240 15.80 -8.95 -3.65
C LEU A 240 16.32 -7.91 -4.64
N ALA A 241 16.89 -6.82 -4.15
CA ALA A 241 17.38 -5.74 -4.99
C ALA A 241 18.63 -6.13 -5.80
N ALA A 242 19.49 -6.99 -5.26
CA ALA A 242 20.71 -7.43 -5.93
C ALA A 242 20.46 -8.48 -7.03
N GLU A 243 19.46 -9.36 -6.81
CA GLU A 243 19.21 -10.49 -7.70
C GLU A 243 18.10 -10.21 -8.74
N ILE A 244 17.25 -9.17 -8.54
CA ILE A 244 16.27 -8.72 -9.54
C ILE A 244 16.94 -7.72 -10.49
N PRO A 245 17.00 -8.00 -11.81
CA PRO A 245 17.66 -7.12 -12.78
C PRO A 245 17.06 -5.70 -12.80
N GLY A 246 17.91 -4.69 -12.64
CA GLY A 246 17.49 -3.28 -12.70
C GLY A 246 16.62 -2.79 -11.54
N ALA A 247 16.50 -3.56 -10.47
CA ALA A 247 15.72 -3.14 -9.30
C ALA A 247 16.34 -1.92 -8.62
N GLN A 248 15.49 -0.96 -8.24
CA GLN A 248 15.85 0.17 -7.39
C GLN A 248 15.72 -0.25 -5.93
N PHE A 249 16.64 0.19 -5.07
CA PHE A 249 16.60 -0.12 -3.64
C PHE A 249 16.54 1.14 -2.78
N VAL A 250 15.53 1.23 -1.92
CA VAL A 250 15.33 2.35 -0.98
C VAL A 250 15.31 1.80 0.44
N GLN A 251 16.27 2.25 1.26
CA GLN A 251 16.31 1.96 2.68
C GLN A 251 15.49 3.02 3.43
N LEU A 252 14.65 2.56 4.35
CA LEU A 252 13.77 3.40 5.15
C LEU A 252 14.23 3.34 6.60
N GLU A 253 14.49 4.51 7.20
CA GLU A 253 14.96 4.60 8.58
C GLU A 253 13.79 4.33 9.53
N SER A 254 13.55 3.06 9.81
CA SER A 254 12.52 2.56 10.71
C SER A 254 12.94 1.21 11.30
N ARG A 255 12.36 0.91 12.46
CA ARG A 255 12.40 -0.41 13.10
C ARG A 255 11.09 -1.19 12.93
N ASN A 256 10.07 -0.55 12.37
CA ASN A 256 8.75 -1.14 12.21
C ASN A 256 8.67 -1.89 10.89
N HIS A 257 8.24 -3.16 10.93
CA HIS A 257 7.91 -3.92 9.72
C HIS A 257 6.68 -3.34 9.04
N VAL A 258 5.73 -2.80 9.82
CA VAL A 258 4.60 -2.01 9.32
C VAL A 258 4.85 -0.56 9.69
N LEU A 259 5.18 0.28 8.70
CA LEU A 259 5.43 1.71 8.93
C LEU A 259 4.21 2.40 9.55
N LEU A 260 4.47 3.22 10.56
CA LEU A 260 3.44 3.99 11.24
C LEU A 260 3.30 5.39 10.62
N GLU A 261 2.11 5.98 10.68
CA GLU A 261 1.77 7.24 10.02
C GLU A 261 2.69 8.41 10.40
N HIS A 262 3.16 8.44 11.65
CA HIS A 262 3.97 9.53 12.21
C HIS A 262 5.48 9.40 11.93
N GLU A 263 5.94 8.27 11.38
CA GLU A 263 7.36 8.07 11.10
C GLU A 263 7.84 8.86 9.88
N PRO A 264 9.05 9.47 9.92
CA PRO A 264 9.66 10.05 8.71
C PRO A 264 9.79 9.04 7.57
N ALA A 265 10.04 7.76 7.89
CA ALA A 265 10.13 6.66 6.94
C ALA A 265 8.84 6.51 6.10
N TRP A 266 7.66 6.80 6.68
CA TRP A 266 6.40 6.79 5.93
C TRP A 266 6.36 7.87 4.83
N ALA A 267 6.88 9.06 5.10
CA ALA A 267 6.98 10.11 4.08
C ALA A 267 7.92 9.70 2.95
N HIS A 268 9.06 9.10 3.25
CA HIS A 268 10.00 8.59 2.25
C HIS A 268 9.42 7.43 1.43
N PHE A 269 8.67 6.51 2.07
CA PHE A 269 7.95 5.45 1.36
C PHE A 269 6.97 6.03 0.33
N LYS A 270 6.14 7.00 0.73
CA LYS A 270 5.17 7.65 -0.16
C LYS A 270 5.86 8.31 -1.34
N GLN A 271 6.91 9.07 -1.08
CA GLN A 271 7.68 9.75 -2.11
C GLN A 271 8.27 8.75 -3.11
N ALA A 272 8.97 7.72 -2.63
CA ALA A 272 9.59 6.72 -3.51
C ALA A 272 8.57 5.99 -4.39
N VAL A 273 7.42 5.61 -3.84
CA VAL A 273 6.33 4.95 -4.60
C VAL A 273 5.77 5.89 -5.67
N LEU A 274 5.53 7.16 -5.35
CA LEU A 274 4.99 8.14 -6.30
C LEU A 274 5.99 8.47 -7.41
N GLU A 275 7.26 8.66 -7.07
CA GLU A 275 8.32 8.89 -8.05
C GLU A 275 8.49 7.70 -8.99
N PHE A 276 8.57 6.49 -8.44
CA PHE A 276 8.73 5.26 -9.21
C PHE A 276 7.59 5.00 -10.18
N THR A 277 6.36 5.31 -9.78
CA THR A 277 5.16 5.14 -10.61
C THR A 277 4.87 6.34 -11.54
N GLY A 278 5.75 7.34 -11.59
CA GLY A 278 5.58 8.56 -12.39
C GLY A 278 4.49 9.49 -11.89
N ARG A 279 3.99 9.29 -10.68
CA ARG A 279 2.93 10.10 -10.07
C ARG A 279 3.44 11.21 -9.15
N GLY A 280 4.75 11.28 -8.93
CA GLY A 280 5.36 12.30 -8.10
C GLY A 280 5.01 13.72 -8.51
N ALA A 281 5.05 14.01 -9.82
CA ALA A 281 4.66 15.30 -10.35
C ALA A 281 3.16 15.63 -10.21
N GLU A 282 2.27 14.61 -10.19
CA GLU A 282 0.83 14.80 -9.94
C GLU A 282 0.55 15.03 -8.45
N ALA A 283 1.25 14.35 -7.58
CA ALA A 283 1.15 14.52 -6.13
C ALA A 283 1.66 15.89 -5.68
N ASP A 284 2.79 16.34 -6.21
CA ASP A 284 3.34 17.67 -5.95
C ASP A 284 2.40 18.79 -6.50
N ARG A 285 1.78 18.56 -7.66
CA ARG A 285 0.72 19.41 -8.21
C ARG A 285 -0.48 19.52 -7.26
N GLY A 286 -0.98 18.39 -6.77
CA GLY A 286 -2.10 18.35 -5.84
C GLY A 286 -1.78 19.07 -4.51
N ALA A 287 -0.59 18.85 -3.98
CA ALA A 287 -0.14 19.48 -2.74
C ALA A 287 -0.02 21.01 -2.85
N ARG A 288 0.53 21.52 -3.96
CA ARG A 288 0.67 22.98 -4.21
C ARG A 288 -0.65 23.72 -4.22
N PHE A 289 -1.69 23.11 -4.79
CA PHE A 289 -3.01 23.72 -4.84
C PHE A 289 -3.91 23.33 -3.66
N ALA A 290 -3.50 22.39 -2.81
CA ALA A 290 -4.28 21.93 -1.65
C ALA A 290 -4.54 23.07 -0.63
N ALA A 291 -3.61 24.03 -0.52
CA ALA A 291 -3.75 25.20 0.35
C ALA A 291 -4.82 26.21 -0.11
N LEU A 292 -5.34 26.06 -1.34
CA LEU A 292 -6.38 26.93 -1.87
C LEU A 292 -7.77 26.45 -1.44
N SER A 293 -8.60 27.37 -0.94
CA SER A 293 -10.01 27.12 -0.72
C SER A 293 -10.75 26.88 -2.05
N PRO A 294 -11.97 26.27 -2.03
CA PRO A 294 -12.76 26.08 -3.22
C PRO A 294 -12.94 27.38 -4.04
N ARG A 295 -13.18 28.50 -3.37
CA ARG A 295 -13.37 29.82 -4.00
C ARG A 295 -12.09 30.39 -4.60
N GLU A 296 -10.94 30.12 -3.97
CA GLU A 296 -9.61 30.50 -4.51
C GLU A 296 -9.26 29.64 -5.72
N ARG A 297 -9.64 28.38 -5.77
CA ARG A 297 -9.47 27.49 -6.93
C ARG A 297 -10.32 27.96 -8.12
N GLU A 298 -11.57 28.33 -7.88
CA GLU A 298 -12.47 28.89 -8.90
C GLU A 298 -11.88 30.16 -9.52
N LEU A 299 -11.36 31.05 -8.68
CA LEU A 299 -10.73 32.29 -9.12
C LEU A 299 -9.43 32.01 -9.91
N LEU A 300 -8.59 31.08 -9.44
CA LEU A 300 -7.39 30.65 -10.16
C LEU A 300 -7.74 30.05 -11.52
N GLY A 301 -8.80 29.26 -11.63
CA GLY A 301 -9.31 28.69 -12.88
C GLY A 301 -9.69 29.79 -13.88
N ALA A 302 -10.43 30.77 -13.42
CA ALA A 302 -10.79 31.94 -14.25
C ALA A 302 -9.54 32.75 -14.69
N LEU A 303 -8.54 32.87 -13.82
CA LEU A 303 -7.26 33.50 -14.11
C LEU A 303 -6.50 32.76 -15.23
N VAL A 304 -6.42 31.45 -15.14
CA VAL A 304 -5.75 30.57 -16.12
C VAL A 304 -6.47 30.59 -17.48
N ALA A 305 -7.79 30.74 -17.46
CA ALA A 305 -8.61 30.96 -18.66
C ALA A 305 -8.42 32.35 -19.30
N GLY A 306 -7.55 33.20 -18.73
CA GLY A 306 -7.20 34.52 -19.30
C GLY A 306 -8.18 35.65 -18.95
N ARG A 307 -9.15 35.43 -18.06
CA ARG A 307 -10.16 36.44 -17.70
C ARG A 307 -9.54 37.60 -16.92
N SER A 308 -9.95 38.84 -17.22
CA SER A 308 -9.58 40.02 -16.46
C SER A 308 -10.21 40.04 -15.07
N ASN A 309 -9.70 40.87 -14.15
CA ASN A 309 -10.29 41.00 -12.82
C ASN A 309 -11.76 41.45 -12.85
N ILE A 310 -12.13 42.29 -13.84
CA ILE A 310 -13.51 42.76 -14.01
C ILE A 310 -14.42 41.61 -14.43
N GLU A 311 -13.98 40.76 -15.35
CA GLU A 311 -14.74 39.55 -15.77
C GLU A 311 -14.85 38.52 -14.66
N ILE A 312 -13.77 38.34 -13.87
CA ILE A 312 -13.78 37.47 -12.70
C ILE A 312 -14.76 38.00 -11.64
N ALA A 313 -14.72 39.29 -11.37
CA ALA A 313 -15.62 39.95 -10.42
C ALA A 313 -17.10 39.75 -10.81
N ALA A 314 -17.42 39.97 -12.11
CA ALA A 314 -18.75 39.73 -12.61
C ALA A 314 -19.21 38.26 -12.50
N ASN A 315 -18.37 37.32 -12.89
CA ASN A 315 -18.69 35.89 -12.83
C ASN A 315 -18.88 35.38 -11.42
N LEU A 316 -18.08 35.85 -10.47
CA LEU A 316 -18.12 35.43 -9.09
C LEU A 316 -19.08 36.26 -8.22
N ALA A 317 -19.76 37.26 -8.78
CA ALA A 317 -20.65 38.21 -8.09
C ALA A 317 -19.96 38.90 -6.90
N ILE A 318 -18.70 39.35 -7.07
CA ILE A 318 -17.90 40.05 -6.04
C ILE A 318 -17.30 41.36 -6.61
N SER A 319 -16.77 42.21 -5.73
CA SER A 319 -16.12 43.46 -6.20
C SER A 319 -14.72 43.18 -6.78
N ASP A 320 -14.28 44.04 -7.72
CA ASP A 320 -12.91 44.00 -8.26
C ASP A 320 -11.86 44.13 -7.14
N LYS A 321 -12.13 44.90 -6.09
CA LYS A 321 -11.29 44.98 -4.88
C LYS A 321 -11.15 43.62 -4.18
N THR A 322 -12.25 42.87 -4.11
CA THR A 322 -12.26 41.52 -3.51
C THR A 322 -11.43 40.56 -4.36
N VAL A 323 -11.54 40.59 -5.68
CA VAL A 323 -10.72 39.81 -6.62
C VAL A 323 -9.24 40.08 -6.40
N ARG A 324 -8.82 41.36 -6.34
CA ARG A 324 -7.43 41.73 -6.09
C ARG A 324 -6.89 41.17 -4.74
N ASN A 325 -7.67 41.28 -3.68
CA ASN A 325 -7.29 40.75 -2.38
C ASN A 325 -7.16 39.23 -2.39
N MET A 326 -8.06 38.55 -3.07
CA MET A 326 -8.00 37.07 -3.21
C MET A 326 -6.80 36.64 -4.04
N LEU A 327 -6.50 37.36 -5.14
CA LEU A 327 -5.31 37.08 -5.94
C LEU A 327 -4.02 37.22 -5.15
N THR A 328 -3.89 38.25 -4.32
CA THR A 328 -2.72 38.41 -3.43
C THR A 328 -2.57 37.19 -2.51
N ARG A 329 -3.65 36.74 -1.85
CA ARG A 329 -3.63 35.55 -1.01
C ARG A 329 -3.29 34.26 -1.77
N ILE A 330 -3.81 34.13 -3.00
CA ILE A 330 -3.49 33.00 -3.87
C ILE A 330 -2.00 33.02 -4.23
N PHE A 331 -1.47 34.19 -4.59
CA PHE A 331 -0.05 34.33 -4.94
C PHE A 331 0.86 33.98 -3.75
N ASP A 332 0.51 34.47 -2.55
CA ASP A 332 1.24 34.12 -1.32
C ASP A 332 1.21 32.61 -1.05
N LYS A 333 0.03 31.97 -1.15
CA LYS A 333 -0.13 30.53 -0.94
C LYS A 333 0.63 29.69 -1.98
N LEU A 334 0.73 30.17 -3.23
CA LEU A 334 1.42 29.49 -4.32
C LEU A 334 2.92 29.84 -4.39
N GLY A 335 3.40 30.78 -3.57
CA GLY A 335 4.78 31.24 -3.59
C GLY A 335 5.17 31.98 -4.87
N VAL A 336 4.21 32.65 -5.56
CA VAL A 336 4.42 33.39 -6.80
C VAL A 336 4.26 34.91 -6.56
N ARG A 337 4.90 35.73 -7.40
CA ARG A 337 4.91 37.19 -7.25
C ARG A 337 4.09 37.94 -8.29
N SER A 338 3.55 37.25 -9.28
CA SER A 338 2.81 37.90 -10.35
C SER A 338 1.73 36.99 -10.94
N ARG A 339 0.75 37.66 -11.61
CA ARG A 339 -0.30 36.99 -12.39
C ARG A 339 0.29 36.00 -13.42
N ALA A 340 1.30 36.47 -14.16
CA ALA A 340 1.94 35.66 -15.20
C ALA A 340 2.57 34.39 -14.59
N GLN A 341 3.27 34.51 -13.44
CA GLN A 341 3.85 33.37 -12.72
C GLN A 341 2.77 32.40 -12.22
N ALA A 342 1.64 32.91 -11.71
CA ALA A 342 0.54 32.07 -11.28
C ALA A 342 -0.09 31.28 -12.45
N ILE A 343 -0.24 31.92 -13.62
CA ILE A 343 -0.76 31.27 -14.84
C ILE A 343 0.22 30.18 -15.32
N VAL A 344 1.51 30.50 -15.41
CA VAL A 344 2.55 29.56 -15.83
C VAL A 344 2.58 28.37 -14.86
N LEU A 345 2.67 28.63 -13.54
CA LEU A 345 2.64 27.59 -12.53
C LEU A 345 1.41 26.67 -12.65
N ALA A 346 0.23 27.26 -12.82
CA ALA A 346 -1.01 26.51 -12.95
C ALA A 346 -1.04 25.65 -14.22
N ARG A 347 -0.53 26.16 -15.34
CA ARG A 347 -0.44 25.42 -16.62
C ARG A 347 0.60 24.31 -16.58
N ASP A 348 1.80 24.60 -16.08
CA ASP A 348 2.90 23.65 -15.99
C ASP A 348 2.54 22.47 -15.05
N HIS A 349 1.74 22.75 -14.03
CA HIS A 349 1.27 21.75 -13.08
C HIS A 349 -0.15 21.22 -13.39
N GLY A 350 -0.70 21.49 -14.58
CA GLY A 350 -1.96 20.91 -15.06
C GLY A 350 -3.16 21.21 -14.17
N PHE A 351 -3.21 22.41 -13.58
CA PHE A 351 -4.36 22.85 -12.79
C PHE A 351 -5.62 22.80 -13.63
N ARG A 352 -6.56 21.94 -13.26
CA ARG A 352 -7.90 21.88 -13.83
C ARG A 352 -8.89 22.32 -12.77
N HIS A 353 -9.79 23.18 -13.16
CA HIS A 353 -10.98 23.50 -12.39
C HIS A 353 -12.13 22.79 -13.09
N ASP A 354 -12.64 21.74 -12.45
CA ASP A 354 -13.88 21.10 -12.86
C ASP A 354 -15.00 22.10 -12.53
N GLY A 355 -15.51 22.76 -13.56
CA GLY A 355 -16.59 23.73 -13.48
C GLY A 355 -17.94 23.10 -13.19
#